data_76d8001a6cd8dbaa63c57cfd8225d7ef
#
_entry.id   76d8001a6cd8dbaa63c57cfd8225d7ef
#
_cell.length_a   1.000
_cell.length_b   1.000
_cell.length_c   1.000
_cell.angle_alpha   90.00
_cell.angle_beta   90.00
_cell.angle_gamma   90.00
#
_symmetry.space_group_name_H-M   'P 1'
#
loop_
_entity.id
_entity.type
_entity.pdbx_description
1 polymer ?
#
loop_
_entity_poly.entity_id
_entity_poly.type
_entity_poly.pdbx_seq_one_letter_code
_entity_poly.pdbx_strand_id
1 'polypeptide(L)'
;MNFHSLYDQGFARVAAVTLPVHPARPADNAREIIDAARQLDARGVAMGVFPELCVSGYAIDDLLLQDVLLDNVEKALATIVEASADLLPLLVVGAPLRKDNALYNCAVAIHRGRVLAIVPKSHLPNYREFYEKRHFVTMPPRACERIEVPWGGVEEFSGGPVCVPFGPVLLSADDVPGLTVGIEVCEDMWVPVP
;
A
#
# COMPACT_ATOMS: atom_id res chain seq x y z
N MET A 1 9.54 22.28 -20.80
CA MET A 1 10.10 20.92 -21.04
C MET A 1 11.60 20.98 -20.81
N ASN A 2 12.12 20.23 -19.82
CA ASN A 2 13.55 20.18 -19.54
C ASN A 2 14.14 18.95 -20.26
N PHE A 3 15.00 19.18 -21.26
CA PHE A 3 15.59 18.11 -22.07
C PHE A 3 16.35 17.05 -21.23
N HIS A 4 16.88 17.44 -20.07
CA HIS A 4 17.59 16.54 -19.16
C HIS A 4 16.69 15.84 -18.13
N SER A 5 15.39 16.15 -18.09
CA SER A 5 14.44 15.46 -17.23
C SER A 5 13.88 14.22 -17.95
N LEU A 6 14.13 13.04 -17.40
CA LEU A 6 13.57 11.81 -17.97
C LEU A 6 12.03 11.81 -17.92
N TYR A 7 11.43 12.46 -16.94
CA TYR A 7 9.98 12.58 -16.80
C TYR A 7 9.35 13.42 -17.92
N ASP A 8 10.01 14.52 -18.31
CA ASP A 8 9.58 15.34 -19.45
C ASP A 8 9.67 14.59 -20.80
N GLN A 9 10.42 13.50 -20.84
CA GLN A 9 10.59 12.65 -22.03
C GLN A 9 9.67 11.41 -22.01
N GLY A 10 8.73 11.32 -21.08
CA GLY A 10 7.79 10.22 -20.99
C GLY A 10 8.32 8.95 -20.32
N PHE A 11 9.41 9.06 -19.56
CA PHE A 11 9.93 7.97 -18.73
C PHE A 11 9.58 8.21 -17.27
N ALA A 12 9.39 7.14 -16.50
CA ALA A 12 9.25 7.20 -15.05
C ALA A 12 10.24 6.23 -14.40
N ARG A 13 10.94 6.70 -13.36
CA ARG A 13 11.80 5.84 -12.56
C ARG A 13 10.96 5.19 -11.47
N VAL A 14 10.92 3.86 -11.47
CA VAL A 14 10.19 3.05 -10.50
C VAL A 14 11.14 2.10 -9.78
N ALA A 15 10.79 1.64 -8.59
CA ALA A 15 11.60 0.71 -7.80
C ALA A 15 10.75 -0.37 -7.16
N ALA A 16 11.19 -1.62 -7.27
CA ALA A 16 10.79 -2.70 -6.38
C ALA A 16 11.75 -2.73 -5.20
N VAL A 17 11.21 -2.65 -4.00
CA VAL A 17 11.98 -2.54 -2.76
C VAL A 17 12.02 -3.89 -2.05
N THR A 18 13.20 -4.34 -1.68
CA THR A 18 13.40 -5.47 -0.77
C THR A 18 14.02 -4.93 0.51
N LEU A 19 13.44 -5.27 1.65
CA LEU A 19 13.89 -4.80 2.96
C LEU A 19 13.80 -5.93 4.01
N PRO A 20 14.53 -5.84 5.13
CA PRO A 20 14.30 -6.72 6.26
C PRO A 20 12.88 -6.53 6.78
N VAL A 21 12.17 -7.64 6.97
CA VAL A 21 10.83 -7.61 7.58
C VAL A 21 10.92 -8.26 8.96
N HIS A 22 10.48 -7.54 9.99
CA HIS A 22 10.44 -7.99 11.37
C HIS A 22 9.04 -8.56 11.67
N PRO A 23 8.87 -9.88 11.82
CA PRO A 23 7.58 -10.52 12.01
C PRO A 23 6.82 -9.94 13.22
N ALA A 24 5.56 -9.55 13.02
CA ALA A 24 4.66 -8.98 14.03
C ALA A 24 5.24 -7.73 14.77
N ARG A 25 6.11 -6.96 14.10
CA ARG A 25 6.70 -5.73 14.65
C ARG A 25 6.44 -4.52 13.72
N PRO A 26 5.18 -4.05 13.59
CA PRO A 26 4.81 -3.02 12.62
C PRO A 26 5.62 -1.72 12.76
N ALA A 27 5.94 -1.30 13.98
CA ALA A 27 6.72 -0.07 14.20
C ALA A 27 8.16 -0.17 13.67
N ASP A 28 8.79 -1.36 13.75
CA ASP A 28 10.13 -1.57 13.20
C ASP A 28 10.08 -1.62 11.68
N ASN A 29 9.08 -2.33 11.12
CA ASN A 29 8.86 -2.39 9.68
C ASN A 29 8.57 -1.00 9.09
N ALA A 30 7.81 -0.16 9.79
CA ALA A 30 7.57 1.22 9.36
C ALA A 30 8.87 2.02 9.25
N ARG A 31 9.83 1.85 10.18
CA ARG A 31 11.14 2.52 10.10
C ARG A 31 11.91 2.08 8.86
N GLU A 32 11.97 0.77 8.59
CA GLU A 32 12.64 0.24 7.39
C GLU A 32 12.00 0.80 6.09
N ILE A 33 10.66 0.85 6.04
CA ILE A 33 9.91 1.40 4.90
C ILE A 33 10.22 2.89 4.72
N ILE A 34 10.20 3.68 5.79
CA ILE A 34 10.49 5.12 5.75
C ILE A 34 11.92 5.39 5.31
N ASP A 35 12.89 4.64 5.83
CA ASP A 35 14.30 4.81 5.45
C ASP A 35 14.53 4.44 3.97
N ALA A 36 13.85 3.39 3.49
CA ALA A 36 13.86 3.07 2.06
C ALA A 36 13.18 4.16 1.24
N ALA A 37 12.02 4.69 1.66
CA ALA A 37 11.30 5.75 0.97
C ALA A 37 12.16 7.04 0.81
N ARG A 38 12.91 7.43 1.84
CA ARG A 38 13.87 8.55 1.78
C ARG A 38 15.00 8.30 0.78
N GLN A 39 15.48 7.05 0.68
CA GLN A 39 16.48 6.69 -0.33
C GLN A 39 15.92 6.72 -1.75
N LEU A 40 14.65 6.35 -1.94
CA LEU A 40 13.95 6.46 -3.22
C LEU A 40 13.80 7.93 -3.63
N ASP A 41 13.38 8.78 -2.69
CA ASP A 41 13.27 10.24 -2.90
C ASP A 41 14.60 10.85 -3.34
N ALA A 42 15.67 10.59 -2.61
CA ALA A 42 17.02 11.08 -2.94
C ALA A 42 17.53 10.64 -4.32
N ARG A 43 16.95 9.57 -4.88
CA ARG A 43 17.27 9.07 -6.23
C ARG A 43 16.27 9.54 -7.30
N GLY A 44 15.31 10.37 -6.94
CA GLY A 44 14.27 10.87 -7.85
C GLY A 44 13.39 9.74 -8.40
N VAL A 45 13.02 8.78 -7.58
CA VAL A 45 12.12 7.67 -7.94
C VAL A 45 10.67 8.14 -7.81
N ALA A 46 9.84 7.94 -8.84
CA ALA A 46 8.43 8.35 -8.81
C ALA A 46 7.54 7.36 -8.04
N MET A 47 7.90 6.07 -8.02
CA MET A 47 7.10 5.04 -7.35
C MET A 47 7.99 3.96 -6.75
N GLY A 48 7.74 3.63 -5.49
CA GLY A 48 8.32 2.50 -4.79
C GLY A 48 7.26 1.47 -4.40
N VAL A 49 7.47 0.21 -4.79
CA VAL A 49 6.59 -0.92 -4.44
C VAL A 49 7.30 -1.78 -3.40
N PHE A 50 6.63 -2.01 -2.29
CA PHE A 50 7.10 -2.80 -1.16
C PHE A 50 6.46 -4.18 -1.12
N PRO A 51 7.05 -5.16 -0.40
CA PRO A 51 6.50 -6.52 -0.35
C PRO A 51 5.09 -6.59 0.25
N GLU A 52 4.36 -7.63 -0.16
CA GLU A 52 3.07 -8.01 0.41
C GLU A 52 3.19 -8.15 1.95
N LEU A 53 2.22 -7.59 2.68
CA LEU A 53 2.16 -7.61 4.16
C LEU A 53 3.45 -7.12 4.86
N CYS A 54 4.27 -6.30 4.21
CA CYS A 54 5.56 -5.86 4.76
C CYS A 54 5.42 -5.07 6.06
N VAL A 55 4.27 -4.45 6.34
CA VAL A 55 4.04 -3.71 7.59
C VAL A 55 3.89 -4.67 8.79
N SER A 56 3.27 -5.83 8.63
CA SER A 56 3.08 -6.82 9.70
C SER A 56 4.07 -7.98 9.66
N GLY A 57 4.55 -8.32 8.47
CA GLY A 57 5.12 -9.61 8.12
C GLY A 57 4.05 -10.56 7.58
N TYR A 58 4.45 -11.43 6.64
CA TYR A 58 3.56 -12.39 6.01
C TYR A 58 3.38 -13.65 6.86
N ALA A 59 4.47 -14.28 7.30
CA ALA A 59 4.49 -15.55 8.00
C ALA A 59 4.34 -15.36 9.52
N ILE A 60 3.18 -14.91 9.97
CA ILE A 60 2.87 -14.64 11.38
C ILE A 60 1.60 -15.32 11.88
N ASP A 61 1.04 -16.20 11.04
CA ASP A 61 -0.08 -17.07 11.37
C ASP A 61 -1.26 -16.35 12.06
N ASP A 62 -1.81 -16.96 13.11
CA ASP A 62 -2.96 -16.43 13.84
C ASP A 62 -2.69 -15.12 14.60
N LEU A 63 -1.46 -14.61 14.61
CA LEU A 63 -1.20 -13.25 15.08
C LEU A 63 -1.94 -12.21 14.24
N LEU A 64 -2.22 -12.50 12.96
CA LEU A 64 -3.06 -11.68 12.08
C LEU A 64 -4.48 -11.44 12.64
N LEU A 65 -4.96 -12.30 13.53
CA LEU A 65 -6.30 -12.18 14.15
C LEU A 65 -6.26 -11.42 15.49
N GLN A 66 -5.11 -10.93 15.91
CA GLN A 66 -4.94 -10.22 17.18
C GLN A 66 -5.18 -8.71 16.99
N ASP A 67 -6.18 -8.17 17.69
CA ASP A 67 -6.50 -6.74 17.63
C ASP A 67 -5.30 -5.85 17.94
N VAL A 68 -4.48 -6.21 18.93
CA VAL A 68 -3.28 -5.45 19.30
C VAL A 68 -2.27 -5.35 18.14
N LEU A 69 -2.16 -6.38 17.31
CA LEU A 69 -1.31 -6.32 16.11
C LEU A 69 -1.91 -5.38 15.07
N LEU A 70 -3.20 -5.52 14.78
CA LEU A 70 -3.89 -4.74 13.76
C LEU A 70 -3.93 -3.24 14.13
N ASP A 71 -4.15 -2.92 15.41
CA ASP A 71 -4.06 -1.53 15.91
C ASP A 71 -2.64 -0.96 15.76
N ASN A 72 -1.61 -1.78 15.94
CA ASN A 72 -0.23 -1.34 15.73
C ASN A 72 0.13 -1.24 14.23
N VAL A 73 -0.49 -2.02 13.36
CA VAL A 73 -0.39 -1.85 11.89
C VAL A 73 -0.95 -0.50 11.47
N GLU A 74 -2.12 -0.10 11.96
CA GLU A 74 -2.71 1.20 11.64
C GLU A 74 -1.84 2.36 12.14
N LYS A 75 -1.26 2.26 13.36
CA LYS A 75 -0.30 3.27 13.87
C LYS A 75 0.98 3.33 13.02
N ALA A 76 1.47 2.19 12.56
CA ALA A 76 2.64 2.13 11.70
C ALA A 76 2.35 2.78 10.34
N LEU A 77 1.19 2.52 9.75
CA LEU A 77 0.74 3.17 8.53
C LEU A 77 0.59 4.69 8.71
N ALA A 78 0.02 5.16 9.82
CA ALA A 78 -0.04 6.59 10.15
C ALA A 78 1.36 7.23 10.13
N THR A 79 2.35 6.56 10.73
CA THR A 79 3.74 7.04 10.76
C THR A 79 4.36 7.10 9.35
N ILE A 80 4.07 6.09 8.50
CA ILE A 80 4.53 6.09 7.09
C ILE A 80 3.86 7.23 6.31
N VAL A 81 2.55 7.42 6.48
CA VAL A 81 1.78 8.50 5.84
C VAL A 81 2.39 9.86 6.21
N GLU A 82 2.58 10.14 7.50
CA GLU A 82 3.18 11.38 7.98
C GLU A 82 4.58 11.60 7.39
N ALA A 83 5.43 10.57 7.44
CA ALA A 83 6.80 10.65 6.91
C ALA A 83 6.87 10.85 5.39
N SER A 84 5.80 10.51 4.65
CA SER A 84 5.73 10.68 3.20
C SER A 84 5.38 12.10 2.75
N ALA A 85 5.05 13.03 3.66
CA ALA A 85 4.50 14.34 3.34
C ALA A 85 5.39 15.15 2.37
N ASP A 86 6.70 15.11 2.57
CA ASP A 86 7.69 15.83 1.77
C ASP A 86 8.44 14.95 0.77
N LEU A 87 8.03 13.69 0.59
CA LEU A 87 8.68 12.75 -0.31
C LEU A 87 8.03 12.72 -1.69
N LEU A 88 8.87 12.58 -2.73
CA LEU A 88 8.45 12.47 -4.12
C LEU A 88 7.68 11.17 -4.43
N PRO A 89 8.14 9.97 -4.02
CA PRO A 89 7.58 8.73 -4.55
C PRO A 89 6.15 8.45 -4.06
N LEU A 90 5.33 7.93 -4.95
CA LEU A 90 4.17 7.12 -4.58
C LEU A 90 4.69 5.83 -3.91
N LEU A 91 4.27 5.58 -2.69
CA LEU A 91 4.61 4.36 -1.95
C LEU A 91 3.44 3.39 -2.01
N VAL A 92 3.69 2.15 -2.42
CA VAL A 92 2.71 1.05 -2.38
C VAL A 92 3.18 0.05 -1.34
N VAL A 93 2.54 0.00 -0.18
CA VAL A 93 2.94 -0.84 0.96
C VAL A 93 1.90 -1.89 1.29
N GLY A 94 2.34 -3.11 1.62
CA GLY A 94 1.46 -4.22 1.96
C GLY A 94 1.10 -4.25 3.45
N ALA A 95 -0.20 -4.34 3.78
CA ALA A 95 -0.69 -4.38 5.17
C ALA A 95 -2.00 -5.17 5.32
N PRO A 96 -2.22 -5.88 6.44
CA PRO A 96 -3.52 -6.42 6.79
C PRO A 96 -4.42 -5.30 7.33
N LEU A 97 -5.65 -5.17 6.82
CA LEU A 97 -6.59 -4.13 7.24
C LEU A 97 -7.97 -4.68 7.53
N ARG A 98 -8.58 -4.20 8.60
CA ARG A 98 -9.96 -4.51 8.99
C ARG A 98 -10.95 -3.60 8.27
N LYS A 99 -12.02 -4.19 7.74
CA LYS A 99 -13.21 -3.48 7.27
C LYS A 99 -14.45 -4.35 7.49
N ASP A 100 -15.50 -3.78 8.08
CA ASP A 100 -16.81 -4.44 8.29
C ASP A 100 -16.72 -5.84 8.93
N ASN A 101 -15.94 -5.97 10.02
CA ASN A 101 -15.67 -7.22 10.74
C ASN A 101 -14.91 -8.30 9.91
N ALA A 102 -14.31 -7.93 8.82
CA ALA A 102 -13.48 -8.80 8.01
C ALA A 102 -12.04 -8.28 7.92
N LEU A 103 -11.08 -9.20 7.69
CA LEU A 103 -9.69 -8.88 7.49
C LEU A 103 -9.31 -9.06 6.02
N TYR A 104 -8.62 -8.08 5.47
CA TYR A 104 -8.17 -8.06 4.08
C TYR A 104 -6.66 -7.94 3.99
N ASN A 105 -6.06 -8.65 3.05
CA ASN A 105 -4.68 -8.45 2.64
C ASN A 105 -4.65 -7.32 1.61
N CYS A 106 -4.05 -6.20 1.95
CA CYS A 106 -4.18 -4.97 1.18
C CYS A 106 -2.83 -4.41 0.73
N ALA A 107 -2.85 -3.78 -0.45
CA ALA A 107 -1.86 -2.80 -0.85
C ALA A 107 -2.41 -1.39 -0.58
N VAL A 108 -1.64 -0.56 0.13
CA VAL A 108 -1.99 0.82 0.49
C VAL A 108 -1.14 1.76 -0.34
N ALA A 109 -1.78 2.59 -1.16
CA ALA A 109 -1.13 3.62 -1.97
C ALA A 109 -1.03 4.92 -1.18
N ILE A 110 0.19 5.36 -0.89
CA ILE A 110 0.48 6.54 -0.05
C ILE A 110 1.30 7.54 -0.87
N HIS A 111 0.89 8.80 -0.86
CA HIS A 111 1.62 9.88 -1.50
C HIS A 111 1.45 11.20 -0.76
N ARG A 112 2.54 11.86 -0.50
CA ARG A 112 2.60 13.22 0.10
C ARG A 112 1.68 13.39 1.31
N GLY A 113 1.84 12.55 2.31
CA GLY A 113 1.12 12.64 3.59
C GLY A 113 -0.34 12.18 3.53
N ARG A 114 -0.75 11.47 2.47
CA ARG A 114 -2.13 10.96 2.33
C ARG A 114 -2.18 9.55 1.75
N VAL A 115 -3.15 8.78 2.19
CA VAL A 115 -3.58 7.57 1.48
C VAL A 115 -4.40 7.97 0.27
N LEU A 116 -4.11 7.42 -0.90
CA LEU A 116 -4.86 7.66 -2.14
C LEU A 116 -5.89 6.56 -2.41
N ALA A 117 -5.54 5.31 -2.11
CA ALA A 117 -6.39 4.14 -2.32
C ALA A 117 -5.90 2.96 -1.47
N ILE A 118 -6.81 2.03 -1.22
CA ILE A 118 -6.53 0.72 -0.62
C ILE A 118 -7.02 -0.35 -1.58
N VAL A 119 -6.13 -1.24 -2.00
CA VAL A 119 -6.44 -2.32 -2.95
C VAL A 119 -6.35 -3.66 -2.22
N PRO A 120 -7.48 -4.28 -1.87
CA PRO A 120 -7.50 -5.60 -1.26
C PRO A 120 -7.19 -6.66 -2.32
N LYS A 121 -6.45 -7.69 -1.91
CA LYS A 121 -6.15 -8.87 -2.72
C LYS A 121 -7.43 -9.56 -3.16
N SER A 122 -7.54 -9.86 -4.46
CA SER A 122 -8.73 -10.47 -5.06
C SER A 122 -8.70 -12.00 -5.01
N HIS A 123 -7.51 -12.60 -5.06
CA HIS A 123 -7.33 -14.05 -5.10
C HIS A 123 -6.42 -14.50 -3.96
N LEU A 124 -6.97 -15.29 -3.06
CA LEU A 124 -6.26 -15.82 -1.88
C LEU A 124 -5.75 -17.23 -2.19
N PRO A 125 -4.44 -17.46 -2.29
CA PRO A 125 -3.89 -18.79 -2.44
C PRO A 125 -4.22 -19.64 -1.20
N ASN A 126 -4.66 -20.88 -1.45
CA ASN A 126 -5.04 -21.81 -0.38
C ASN A 126 -4.66 -23.24 -0.79
N TYR A 127 -3.40 -23.39 -1.22
CA TYR A 127 -2.80 -24.64 -1.69
C TYR A 127 -1.34 -24.72 -1.22
N ARG A 128 -0.81 -25.92 -1.07
CA ARG A 128 0.55 -26.20 -0.55
C ARG A 128 0.78 -25.51 0.81
N GLU A 129 1.80 -24.65 0.90
CA GLU A 129 2.15 -23.85 2.07
C GLU A 129 1.21 -22.66 2.32
N PHE A 130 0.36 -22.31 1.36
CA PHE A 130 -0.53 -21.17 1.47
C PHE A 130 -1.88 -21.54 2.08
N TYR A 131 -2.37 -20.76 3.03
CA TYR A 131 -3.67 -20.89 3.71
C TYR A 131 -4.29 -19.53 4.03
N GLU A 132 -4.20 -18.60 3.10
CA GLU A 132 -4.65 -17.21 3.32
C GLU A 132 -6.15 -17.10 3.63
N LYS A 133 -6.97 -18.02 3.14
CA LYS A 133 -8.41 -18.07 3.46
C LYS A 133 -8.73 -18.34 4.93
N ARG A 134 -7.74 -18.74 5.73
CA ARG A 134 -7.87 -18.84 7.19
C ARG A 134 -8.00 -17.46 7.82
N HIS A 135 -7.34 -16.45 7.27
CA HIS A 135 -7.22 -15.13 7.88
C HIS A 135 -7.96 -14.05 7.09
N PHE A 136 -7.92 -14.13 5.76
CA PHE A 136 -8.38 -13.07 4.87
C PHE A 136 -9.63 -13.44 4.10
N VAL A 137 -10.39 -12.40 3.75
CA VAL A 137 -11.49 -12.47 2.79
C VAL A 137 -11.17 -11.63 1.56
N THR A 138 -11.90 -11.86 0.48
CA THR A 138 -11.84 -11.05 -0.75
C THR A 138 -13.09 -10.20 -0.86
N MET A 139 -12.98 -9.09 -1.58
CA MET A 139 -14.15 -8.34 -2.03
C MET A 139 -14.84 -9.06 -3.20
N PRO A 140 -16.13 -8.79 -3.45
CA PRO A 140 -16.77 -9.20 -4.69
C PRO A 140 -15.98 -8.68 -5.91
N PRO A 141 -15.87 -9.47 -6.99
CA PRO A 141 -15.13 -9.07 -8.18
C PRO A 141 -15.59 -7.70 -8.71
N ARG A 142 -14.63 -6.82 -9.01
CA ARG A 142 -14.85 -5.45 -9.50
C ARG A 142 -15.62 -4.52 -8.55
N ALA A 143 -15.88 -4.94 -7.31
CA ALA A 143 -16.43 -4.05 -6.31
C ALA A 143 -15.39 -3.00 -5.93
N CYS A 144 -15.81 -1.74 -5.90
CA CYS A 144 -15.01 -0.66 -5.35
C CYS A 144 -15.92 0.15 -4.43
N GLU A 145 -15.59 0.16 -3.17
CA GLU A 145 -16.29 0.90 -2.13
C GLU A 145 -15.46 2.11 -1.69
N ARG A 146 -15.98 2.89 -0.78
CA ARG A 146 -15.19 3.91 -0.09
C ARG A 146 -15.01 3.53 1.37
N ILE A 147 -13.85 3.84 1.91
CA ILE A 147 -13.52 3.63 3.31
C ILE A 147 -12.95 4.91 3.91
N GLU A 148 -13.40 5.24 5.10
CA GLU A 148 -12.78 6.29 5.91
C GLU A 148 -11.52 5.74 6.57
N VAL A 149 -10.43 6.49 6.46
CA VAL A 149 -9.11 6.08 6.94
C VAL A 149 -8.63 7.14 7.94
N PRO A 150 -8.91 7.00 9.25
CA PRO A 150 -8.54 7.99 10.26
C PRO A 150 -7.02 8.25 10.36
N TRP A 151 -6.23 7.24 10.03
CA TRP A 151 -4.77 7.30 9.99
C TRP A 151 -4.21 7.68 8.61
N GLY A 152 -5.06 7.91 7.63
CA GLY A 152 -4.68 8.11 6.22
C GLY A 152 -4.28 9.54 5.84
N GLY A 153 -4.07 10.41 6.82
CA GLY A 153 -3.86 11.84 6.61
C GLY A 153 -5.14 12.66 6.79
N VAL A 154 -5.14 13.89 6.30
CA VAL A 154 -6.26 14.84 6.46
C VAL A 154 -6.79 15.25 5.08
N GLU A 155 -8.09 15.34 4.92
CA GLU A 155 -8.67 15.91 3.71
C GLU A 155 -8.41 17.41 3.62
N GLU A 156 -7.95 17.85 2.45
CA GLU A 156 -7.50 19.22 2.19
C GLU A 156 -8.57 20.29 2.47
N PHE A 157 -9.84 19.96 2.19
CA PHE A 157 -10.95 20.91 2.31
C PHE A 157 -11.75 20.79 3.61
N SER A 158 -11.90 19.58 4.14
CA SER A 158 -12.74 19.33 5.32
C SER A 158 -11.95 19.31 6.63
N GLY A 159 -10.64 19.05 6.57
CA GLY A 159 -9.81 18.80 7.75
C GLY A 159 -10.16 17.49 8.48
N GLY A 160 -11.06 16.69 7.90
CA GLY A 160 -11.49 15.39 8.44
C GLY A 160 -10.61 14.23 7.99
N PRO A 161 -10.94 12.99 8.40
CA PRO A 161 -10.25 11.80 7.94
C PRO A 161 -10.40 11.61 6.43
N VAL A 162 -9.35 11.08 5.80
CA VAL A 162 -9.37 10.79 4.36
C VAL A 162 -10.36 9.66 4.08
N CYS A 163 -11.21 9.88 3.07
CA CYS A 163 -12.12 8.86 2.56
C CYS A 163 -11.65 8.42 1.16
N VAL A 164 -11.18 7.18 1.04
CA VAL A 164 -10.51 6.67 -0.17
C VAL A 164 -11.24 5.50 -0.81
N PRO A 165 -10.99 5.22 -2.10
CA PRO A 165 -11.43 3.97 -2.72
C PRO A 165 -10.85 2.74 -2.00
N PHE A 166 -11.68 1.72 -1.82
CA PHE A 166 -11.33 0.40 -1.34
C PHE A 166 -11.76 -0.63 -2.39
N GLY A 167 -10.81 -1.11 -3.18
CA GLY A 167 -11.07 -1.97 -4.34
C GLY A 167 -10.07 -1.71 -5.47
N PRO A 168 -10.26 -2.33 -6.65
CA PRO A 168 -9.41 -2.10 -7.81
C PRO A 168 -9.54 -0.67 -8.32
N VAL A 169 -8.41 0.00 -8.51
CA VAL A 169 -8.34 1.40 -8.98
C VAL A 169 -7.20 1.59 -9.97
N LEU A 170 -7.31 2.64 -10.75
CA LEU A 170 -6.20 3.19 -11.54
C LEU A 170 -5.81 4.56 -10.98
N LEU A 171 -4.55 4.73 -10.68
CA LEU A 171 -3.96 5.99 -10.24
C LEU A 171 -3.27 6.65 -11.44
N SER A 172 -3.65 7.86 -11.79
CA SER A 172 -3.00 8.63 -12.86
C SER A 172 -2.17 9.76 -12.28
N ALA A 173 -0.96 9.96 -12.80
CA ALA A 173 -0.12 11.08 -12.43
C ALA A 173 -0.51 12.32 -13.25
N ASP A 174 -0.75 13.45 -12.58
CA ASP A 174 -1.12 14.70 -13.24
C ASP A 174 0.09 15.39 -13.88
N ASP A 175 1.28 15.16 -13.33
CA ASP A 175 2.53 15.80 -13.72
C ASP A 175 3.42 14.92 -14.63
N VAL A 176 3.06 13.67 -14.85
CA VAL A 176 3.73 12.75 -15.79
C VAL A 176 2.73 12.25 -16.83
N PRO A 177 2.63 12.89 -17.99
CA PRO A 177 1.63 12.56 -19.00
C PRO A 177 1.63 11.08 -19.40
N GLY A 178 0.46 10.44 -19.27
CA GLY A 178 0.27 9.03 -19.65
C GLY A 178 0.70 8.00 -18.59
N LEU A 179 1.27 8.43 -17.47
CA LEU A 179 1.58 7.50 -16.38
C LEU A 179 0.30 7.13 -15.63
N THR A 180 -0.08 5.87 -15.76
CA THR A 180 -1.21 5.27 -15.02
C THR A 180 -0.74 3.99 -14.35
N VAL A 181 -1.11 3.81 -13.09
CA VAL A 181 -0.70 2.69 -12.24
C VAL A 181 -1.92 1.89 -11.81
N GLY A 182 -1.94 0.59 -12.12
CA GLY A 182 -2.83 -0.40 -11.51
C GLY A 182 -2.04 -1.19 -10.46
N ILE A 183 -2.72 -1.64 -9.41
CA ILE A 183 -2.10 -2.38 -8.30
C ILE A 183 -2.73 -3.76 -8.22
N GLU A 184 -1.91 -4.79 -8.21
CA GLU A 184 -2.26 -6.20 -8.04
C GLU A 184 -1.41 -6.79 -6.90
N VAL A 185 -1.96 -7.75 -6.17
CA VAL A 185 -1.28 -8.36 -5.01
C VAL A 185 -1.03 -9.84 -5.28
N CYS A 186 0.23 -10.21 -5.51
CA CYS A 186 0.74 -11.59 -5.57
C CYS A 186 -0.06 -12.50 -6.52
N GLU A 187 -0.97 -13.33 -5.99
CA GLU A 187 -1.78 -14.30 -6.76
C GLU A 187 -2.66 -13.63 -7.83
N ASP A 188 -3.05 -12.38 -7.64
CA ASP A 188 -3.88 -11.64 -8.60
C ASP A 188 -3.23 -11.59 -9.99
N MET A 189 -1.91 -11.53 -10.07
CA MET A 189 -1.13 -11.48 -11.31
C MET A 189 -1.24 -12.76 -12.16
N TRP A 190 -1.62 -13.91 -11.55
CA TRP A 190 -1.62 -15.22 -12.22
C TRP A 190 -2.98 -15.62 -12.78
N VAL A 191 -4.00 -14.80 -12.61
CA VAL A 191 -5.37 -15.07 -13.03
C VAL A 191 -5.79 -14.22 -14.22
N PRO A 192 -6.74 -14.68 -15.08
CA PRO A 192 -7.17 -13.92 -16.25
C PRO A 192 -7.92 -12.62 -15.93
N VAL A 193 -8.48 -12.52 -14.73
CA VAL A 193 -9.18 -11.33 -14.22
C VAL A 193 -8.71 -11.09 -12.80
N PRO A 194 -7.72 -10.24 -12.62
CA PRO A 194 -7.21 -9.84 -11.30
C PRO A 194 -8.20 -9.00 -10.49
#